data_b3503a82658c2d7ddf22f742df257bef
#
_entry.id   b3503a82658c2d7ddf22f742df257bef
#
_cell.length_a   1.000
_cell.length_b   1.000
_cell.length_c   1.000
_cell.angle_alpha   90.00
_cell.angle_beta   90.00
_cell.angle_gamma   90.00
#
_symmetry.space_group_name_H-M   'P 1'
#
loop_
_entity.id
_entity.type
_entity.pdbx_description
1 polymer ?
#
loop_
_entity_poly.entity_id
_entity_poly.type
_entity_poly.pdbx_seq_one_letter_code
_entity_poly.pdbx_strand_id
1 'polypeptide(L)'
;MEKSMQCKYTKQEIEAILAREKFEYHRIELPYGLHTPGQNRAHSLSVFFPDDFHGQSLLDIGCGLGHFCFEAEKRNAGRIVGLEFKESRYKQLLILKDILSSKIEVVNCNFEKDEYTGEFDYILLLNVIHHLKDPIHVLRRIARMTRKRFIMEFPTFKDRRYKINTGIFWGSIYDRLSLIYVGCQTSPSVGQTYIFSPHAIRTILINHEQLFRSIRMIKSPIKGRIIAICDK
;
A
#
# COMPACT_ATOMS: atom_id res chain seq x y z
N MET A 1 32.91 -4.72 3.02
CA MET A 1 33.22 -3.32 2.65
C MET A 1 32.04 -2.75 1.90
N GLU A 2 31.15 -2.06 2.60
CA GLU A 2 30.05 -1.32 1.97
C GLU A 2 30.67 -0.19 1.13
N LYS A 3 30.46 -0.24 -0.19
CA LYS A 3 30.66 0.94 -1.02
C LYS A 3 29.61 1.97 -0.56
N SER A 4 30.04 2.96 0.22
CA SER A 4 29.21 4.13 0.45
C SER A 4 28.91 4.74 -0.92
N MET A 5 27.73 4.49 -1.47
CA MET A 5 27.26 5.23 -2.63
C MET A 5 27.20 6.70 -2.18
N GLN A 6 28.12 7.50 -2.72
CA GLN A 6 28.18 8.92 -2.44
C GLN A 6 26.86 9.52 -2.89
N CYS A 7 26.10 10.12 -1.94
CA CYS A 7 24.81 10.74 -2.25
C CYS A 7 25.03 11.85 -3.30
N LYS A 8 24.20 11.89 -4.35
CA LYS A 8 24.24 12.89 -5.41
C LYS A 8 23.97 14.31 -4.88
N TYR A 9 23.23 14.42 -3.77
CA TYR A 9 22.79 15.68 -3.16
C TYR A 9 23.55 15.94 -1.85
N THR A 10 23.85 17.20 -1.59
CA THR A 10 24.29 17.66 -0.29
C THR A 10 23.14 17.70 0.71
N LYS A 11 23.45 17.75 2.00
CA LYS A 11 22.45 17.88 3.07
C LYS A 11 21.56 19.12 2.86
N GLN A 12 22.19 20.25 2.54
CA GLN A 12 21.48 21.55 2.33
C GLN A 12 20.51 21.49 1.14
N GLU A 13 20.88 20.84 0.04
CA GLU A 13 20.00 20.65 -1.11
C GLU A 13 18.78 19.80 -0.74
N ILE A 14 18.97 18.71 0.03
CA ILE A 14 17.85 17.87 0.47
C ILE A 14 16.94 18.67 1.42
N GLU A 15 17.47 19.43 2.36
CA GLU A 15 16.70 20.29 3.26
C GLU A 15 15.88 21.34 2.47
N ALA A 16 16.47 21.95 1.45
CA ALA A 16 15.75 22.88 0.56
C ALA A 16 14.62 22.19 -0.22
N ILE A 17 14.85 20.97 -0.72
CA ILE A 17 13.81 20.16 -1.40
C ILE A 17 12.68 19.84 -0.43
N LEU A 18 12.99 19.37 0.79
CA LEU A 18 11.99 19.04 1.81
C LEU A 18 11.12 20.24 2.19
N ALA A 19 11.71 21.43 2.28
CA ALA A 19 10.98 22.67 2.58
C ALA A 19 10.03 23.09 1.43
N ARG A 20 10.48 22.90 0.18
CA ARG A 20 9.71 23.32 -1.02
C ARG A 20 8.56 22.37 -1.34
N GLU A 21 8.78 21.03 -1.31
CA GLU A 21 7.87 20.03 -1.87
C GLU A 21 6.71 19.67 -0.94
N LYS A 22 6.76 20.07 0.35
CA LYS A 22 5.72 19.80 1.34
C LYS A 22 5.27 18.34 1.34
N PHE A 23 6.25 17.42 1.46
CA PHE A 23 5.95 15.98 1.55
C PHE A 23 5.02 15.69 2.72
N GLU A 24 4.05 14.81 2.48
CA GLU A 24 3.10 14.35 3.48
C GLU A 24 2.89 12.84 3.33
N TYR A 25 2.20 12.22 4.24
CA TYR A 25 1.71 10.85 4.18
C TYR A 25 2.66 9.79 4.74
N HIS A 26 3.85 9.55 4.15
CA HIS A 26 4.80 8.57 4.66
C HIS A 26 6.12 9.21 5.06
N ARG A 27 6.68 8.73 6.17
CA ARG A 27 8.05 9.00 6.53
C ARG A 27 8.97 8.13 5.67
N ILE A 28 9.83 8.77 4.88
CA ILE A 28 10.88 8.15 4.07
C ILE A 28 12.20 8.59 4.64
N GLU A 29 13.04 7.64 5.00
CA GLU A 29 14.40 7.93 5.48
C GLU A 29 15.30 8.34 4.30
N LEU A 30 16.02 9.43 4.47
CA LEU A 30 16.87 10.06 3.48
C LEU A 30 18.33 10.11 3.97
N PRO A 31 19.30 10.39 3.09
CA PRO A 31 20.69 10.62 3.48
C PRO A 31 20.83 11.67 4.59
N TYR A 32 21.94 11.62 5.29
CA TYR A 32 22.30 12.53 6.39
C TYR A 32 21.35 12.51 7.59
N GLY A 33 20.58 11.42 7.77
CA GLY A 33 19.59 11.31 8.85
C GLY A 33 18.34 12.16 8.68
N LEU A 34 18.15 12.72 7.50
CA LEU A 34 16.94 13.44 7.14
C LEU A 34 15.79 12.48 6.84
N HIS A 35 14.58 12.98 6.85
CA HIS A 35 13.39 12.20 6.48
C HIS A 35 12.24 13.10 6.04
N THR A 36 11.34 12.57 5.24
CA THR A 36 10.06 13.25 4.95
C THR A 36 9.16 13.25 6.18
N PRO A 37 8.32 14.28 6.39
CA PRO A 37 7.26 14.23 7.38
C PRO A 37 6.21 13.16 7.02
N GLY A 38 5.52 12.63 8.02
CA GLY A 38 4.45 11.66 7.80
C GLY A 38 4.51 10.45 8.71
N GLN A 39 3.66 9.47 8.42
CA GLN A 39 3.50 8.29 9.25
C GLN A 39 4.68 7.33 9.08
N ASN A 40 5.29 6.94 10.20
CA ASN A 40 6.27 5.86 10.19
C ASN A 40 5.57 4.50 10.02
N ARG A 41 5.93 3.76 8.97
CA ARG A 41 5.37 2.47 8.61
C ARG A 41 6.29 1.29 8.90
N ALA A 42 7.40 1.50 9.61
CA ALA A 42 8.38 0.45 9.92
C ALA A 42 7.75 -0.78 10.62
N HIS A 43 6.82 -0.55 11.55
CA HIS A 43 6.09 -1.64 12.22
C HIS A 43 5.23 -2.48 11.26
N SER A 44 4.79 -1.92 10.13
CA SER A 44 4.04 -2.69 9.15
C SER A 44 4.94 -3.66 8.37
N LEU A 45 6.20 -3.29 8.16
CA LEU A 45 7.16 -4.12 7.43
C LEU A 45 7.40 -5.46 8.13
N SER A 46 7.64 -5.45 9.44
CA SER A 46 7.86 -6.67 10.22
C SER A 46 6.67 -7.63 10.23
N VAL A 47 5.49 -7.15 9.87
CA VAL A 47 4.25 -7.95 9.86
C VAL A 47 4.10 -8.77 8.58
N PHE A 48 4.51 -8.23 7.44
CA PHE A 48 4.20 -8.86 6.15
C PHE A 48 5.34 -8.89 5.14
N PHE A 49 6.43 -8.13 5.34
CA PHE A 49 7.60 -8.20 4.46
C PHE A 49 8.51 -9.36 4.85
N PRO A 50 9.11 -10.07 3.89
CA PRO A 50 10.23 -10.96 4.18
C PRO A 50 11.47 -10.13 4.57
N ASP A 51 12.42 -10.75 5.27
CA ASP A 51 13.70 -10.13 5.57
C ASP A 51 14.54 -9.93 4.30
N ASP A 52 14.42 -10.86 3.35
CA ASP A 52 15.03 -10.82 2.02
C ASP A 52 14.04 -11.29 0.96
N PHE A 53 13.95 -10.57 -0.15
CA PHE A 53 13.11 -10.95 -1.28
C PHE A 53 13.79 -11.95 -2.24
N HIS A 54 15.10 -12.18 -2.09
CA HIS A 54 15.87 -13.10 -2.94
C HIS A 54 15.65 -12.86 -4.45
N GLY A 55 15.62 -11.62 -4.87
CA GLY A 55 15.41 -11.26 -6.27
C GLY A 55 13.95 -11.36 -6.76
N GLN A 56 13.00 -11.66 -5.88
CA GLN A 56 11.57 -11.74 -6.24
C GLN A 56 11.01 -10.36 -6.57
N SER A 57 10.00 -10.34 -7.44
CA SER A 57 9.39 -9.12 -7.93
C SER A 57 8.28 -8.60 -7.03
N LEU A 58 8.14 -7.26 -6.98
CA LEU A 58 7.11 -6.59 -6.18
C LEU A 58 6.39 -5.53 -7.02
N LEU A 59 5.06 -5.52 -6.91
CA LEU A 59 4.18 -4.45 -7.39
C LEU A 59 3.48 -3.80 -6.20
N ASP A 60 3.60 -2.48 -6.05
CA ASP A 60 2.88 -1.69 -5.03
C ASP A 60 1.83 -0.80 -5.70
N ILE A 61 0.55 -1.15 -5.54
CA ILE A 61 -0.58 -0.46 -6.16
C ILE A 61 -1.07 0.65 -5.23
N GLY A 62 -0.95 1.92 -5.67
CA GLY A 62 -1.20 3.09 -4.85
C GLY A 62 -0.04 3.35 -3.87
N CYS A 63 1.19 3.27 -4.37
CA CYS A 63 2.41 3.29 -3.57
C CYS A 63 2.69 4.61 -2.82
N GLY A 64 1.97 5.68 -3.15
CA GLY A 64 2.13 7.00 -2.53
C GLY A 64 3.53 7.57 -2.75
N LEU A 65 4.29 7.76 -1.66
CA LEU A 65 5.68 8.22 -1.72
C LEU A 65 6.71 7.08 -1.85
N GLY A 66 6.28 5.84 -2.12
CA GLY A 66 7.14 4.70 -2.41
C GLY A 66 7.79 4.03 -1.21
N HIS A 67 7.29 4.25 0.02
CA HIS A 67 7.90 3.68 1.23
C HIS A 67 8.16 2.18 1.12
N PHE A 68 7.18 1.41 0.70
CA PHE A 68 7.30 -0.05 0.59
C PHE A 68 8.17 -0.47 -0.61
N CYS A 69 8.18 0.31 -1.68
CA CYS A 69 9.08 0.07 -2.81
C CYS A 69 10.56 0.24 -2.42
N PHE A 70 10.91 1.33 -1.72
CA PHE A 70 12.27 1.56 -1.22
C PHE A 70 12.69 0.51 -0.18
N GLU A 71 11.77 0.09 0.67
CA GLU A 71 12.04 -0.94 1.66
C GLU A 71 12.21 -2.33 1.04
N ALA A 72 11.52 -2.63 -0.06
CA ALA A 72 11.72 -3.85 -0.83
C ALA A 72 13.08 -3.85 -1.54
N GLU A 73 13.50 -2.70 -2.09
CA GLU A 73 14.82 -2.54 -2.71
C GLU A 73 15.96 -2.82 -1.71
N LYS A 74 15.85 -2.28 -0.48
CA LYS A 74 16.81 -2.56 0.61
C LYS A 74 16.86 -4.04 1.02
N ARG A 75 15.82 -4.82 0.70
CA ARG A 75 15.68 -6.25 0.99
C ARG A 75 15.87 -7.13 -0.25
N ASN A 76 16.67 -6.68 -1.20
CA ASN A 76 17.06 -7.43 -2.40
C ASN A 76 15.87 -7.91 -3.25
N ALA A 77 14.78 -7.14 -3.34
CA ALA A 77 13.78 -7.39 -4.34
C ALA A 77 14.37 -7.11 -5.75
N GLY A 78 14.03 -7.95 -6.71
CA GLY A 78 14.53 -7.84 -8.07
C GLY A 78 13.85 -6.70 -8.83
N ARG A 79 12.73 -7.00 -9.49
CA ARG A 79 11.91 -5.99 -10.16
C ARG A 79 10.93 -5.38 -9.16
N ILE A 80 10.95 -4.05 -9.01
CA ILE A 80 10.06 -3.32 -8.12
C ILE A 80 9.33 -2.25 -8.93
N VAL A 81 8.00 -2.28 -8.89
CA VAL A 81 7.15 -1.30 -9.58
C VAL A 81 6.19 -0.67 -8.59
N GLY A 82 6.18 0.66 -8.53
CA GLY A 82 5.20 1.46 -7.80
C GLY A 82 4.23 2.13 -8.76
N LEU A 83 2.92 1.89 -8.56
CA LEU A 83 1.86 2.58 -9.29
C LEU A 83 1.25 3.66 -8.40
N GLU A 84 1.25 4.91 -8.86
CA GLU A 84 0.59 6.03 -8.18
C GLU A 84 -0.20 6.86 -9.19
N PHE A 85 -1.51 7.01 -8.96
CA PHE A 85 -2.36 7.74 -9.90
C PHE A 85 -2.40 9.25 -9.65
N LYS A 86 -2.15 9.69 -8.41
CA LYS A 86 -2.18 11.10 -8.05
C LYS A 86 -0.89 11.77 -8.52
N GLU A 87 -0.99 12.57 -9.57
CA GLU A 87 0.17 13.18 -10.23
C GLU A 87 1.11 13.94 -9.28
N SER A 88 0.55 14.66 -8.29
CA SER A 88 1.38 15.38 -7.29
C SER A 88 2.25 14.42 -6.48
N ARG A 89 1.72 13.26 -6.05
CA ARG A 89 2.48 12.24 -5.32
C ARG A 89 3.47 11.52 -6.22
N TYR A 90 3.07 11.23 -7.44
CA TYR A 90 3.96 10.66 -8.45
C TYR A 90 5.21 11.54 -8.67
N LYS A 91 5.03 12.85 -8.85
CA LYS A 91 6.15 13.82 -8.97
C LYS A 91 7.03 13.83 -7.72
N GLN A 92 6.44 13.85 -6.53
CA GLN A 92 7.17 13.77 -5.28
C GLN A 92 7.96 12.47 -5.14
N LEU A 93 7.36 11.33 -5.55
CA LEU A 93 8.03 10.03 -5.54
C LEU A 93 9.25 10.01 -6.48
N LEU A 94 9.17 10.63 -7.66
CA LEU A 94 10.31 10.74 -8.57
C LEU A 94 11.47 11.54 -7.95
N ILE A 95 11.18 12.60 -7.21
CA ILE A 95 12.19 13.39 -6.47
C ILE A 95 12.86 12.51 -5.40
N LEU A 96 12.08 11.78 -4.61
CA LEU A 96 12.62 10.89 -3.58
C LEU A 96 13.45 9.75 -4.18
N LYS A 97 13.00 9.18 -5.30
CA LYS A 97 13.73 8.17 -6.06
C LYS A 97 15.11 8.71 -6.51
N ASP A 98 15.18 9.94 -6.99
CA ASP A 98 16.44 10.55 -7.43
C ASP A 98 17.38 10.83 -6.24
N ILE A 99 16.88 11.37 -5.12
CA ILE A 99 17.66 11.58 -3.90
C ILE A 99 18.26 10.27 -3.38
N LEU A 100 17.47 9.20 -3.39
CA LEU A 100 17.88 7.87 -2.91
C LEU A 100 18.70 7.09 -3.94
N SER A 101 18.88 7.61 -5.17
CA SER A 101 19.48 6.88 -6.29
C SER A 101 18.85 5.49 -6.50
N SER A 102 17.54 5.40 -6.25
CA SER A 102 16.79 4.14 -6.28
C SER A 102 16.52 3.67 -7.70
N LYS A 103 16.50 2.36 -7.92
CA LYS A 103 16.26 1.72 -9.22
C LYS A 103 14.80 1.30 -9.42
N ILE A 104 13.91 1.55 -8.46
CA ILE A 104 12.49 1.19 -8.59
C ILE A 104 11.89 1.79 -9.87
N GLU A 105 10.98 1.05 -10.49
CA GLU A 105 10.14 1.56 -11.58
C GLU A 105 8.95 2.30 -10.96
N VAL A 106 8.62 3.48 -11.48
CA VAL A 106 7.47 4.26 -11.01
C VAL A 106 6.60 4.61 -12.21
N VAL A 107 5.30 4.32 -12.12
CA VAL A 107 4.35 4.57 -13.20
C VAL A 107 3.19 5.41 -12.68
N ASN A 108 2.88 6.50 -13.36
CA ASN A 108 1.66 7.26 -13.09
C ASN A 108 0.49 6.52 -13.73
N CYS A 109 -0.26 5.79 -12.92
CA CYS A 109 -1.29 4.85 -13.38
C CYS A 109 -2.46 4.80 -12.40
N ASN A 110 -3.66 4.94 -12.93
CA ASN A 110 -4.88 4.59 -12.20
C ASN A 110 -5.20 3.12 -12.46
N PHE A 111 -4.73 2.25 -11.56
CA PHE A 111 -4.88 0.80 -11.73
C PHE A 111 -6.32 0.32 -11.90
N GLU A 112 -7.31 1.07 -11.42
CA GLU A 112 -8.72 0.72 -11.61
C GLU A 112 -9.20 0.96 -13.05
N LYS A 113 -8.64 1.97 -13.75
CA LYS A 113 -9.10 2.42 -15.06
C LYS A 113 -8.17 2.06 -16.19
N ASP A 114 -6.87 2.09 -15.91
CA ASP A 114 -5.84 1.91 -16.91
C ASP A 114 -5.50 0.42 -17.06
N GLU A 115 -5.16 0.03 -18.28
CA GLU A 115 -4.63 -1.31 -18.51
C GLU A 115 -3.17 -1.39 -18.04
N TYR A 116 -2.97 -2.03 -16.92
CA TYR A 116 -1.64 -2.40 -16.44
C TYR A 116 -1.57 -3.92 -16.31
N THR A 117 -0.59 -4.54 -16.95
CA THR A 117 -0.42 -6.00 -17.00
C THR A 117 0.97 -6.41 -16.53
N GLY A 118 1.14 -7.68 -16.26
CA GLY A 118 2.39 -8.27 -15.83
C GLY A 118 2.15 -9.20 -14.63
N GLU A 119 3.16 -9.99 -14.32
CA GLU A 119 3.10 -10.93 -13.20
C GLU A 119 4.19 -10.57 -12.19
N PHE A 120 3.85 -10.65 -10.91
CA PHE A 120 4.72 -10.33 -9.79
C PHE A 120 4.63 -11.38 -8.71
N ASP A 121 5.75 -11.67 -8.05
CA ASP A 121 5.77 -12.60 -6.92
C ASP A 121 5.00 -12.03 -5.74
N TYR A 122 5.15 -10.74 -5.46
CA TYR A 122 4.44 -10.01 -4.42
C TYR A 122 3.65 -8.85 -5.01
N ILE A 123 2.40 -8.70 -4.58
CA ILE A 123 1.58 -7.52 -4.89
C ILE A 123 1.07 -6.92 -3.59
N LEU A 124 1.17 -5.60 -3.48
CA LEU A 124 0.64 -4.82 -2.35
C LEU A 124 -0.55 -3.99 -2.81
N LEU A 125 -1.59 -3.92 -1.95
CA LEU A 125 -2.72 -3.01 -2.06
C LEU A 125 -3.01 -2.43 -0.67
N LEU A 126 -2.20 -1.46 -0.26
CA LEU A 126 -2.22 -0.98 1.12
C LEU A 126 -3.04 0.31 1.23
N ASN A 127 -4.19 0.20 1.89
CA ASN A 127 -5.10 1.32 2.11
C ASN A 127 -5.69 1.93 0.82
N VAL A 128 -5.94 1.12 -0.17
CA VAL A 128 -6.48 1.53 -1.48
C VAL A 128 -7.88 0.99 -1.73
N ILE A 129 -8.18 -0.27 -1.37
CA ILE A 129 -9.42 -0.97 -1.74
C ILE A 129 -10.70 -0.18 -1.45
N HIS A 130 -10.73 0.57 -0.34
CA HIS A 130 -11.90 1.35 0.07
C HIS A 130 -12.11 2.63 -0.74
N HIS A 131 -11.16 3.00 -1.60
CA HIS A 131 -11.27 4.12 -2.54
C HIS A 131 -11.70 3.68 -3.94
N LEU A 132 -11.69 2.39 -4.22
CA LEU A 132 -12.05 1.84 -5.54
C LEU A 132 -13.56 1.88 -5.75
N LYS A 133 -13.98 2.10 -7.00
CA LYS A 133 -15.38 2.04 -7.40
C LYS A 133 -15.82 0.63 -7.74
N ASP A 134 -14.92 -0.17 -8.34
CA ASP A 134 -15.13 -1.58 -8.61
C ASP A 134 -14.03 -2.44 -7.96
N PRO A 135 -14.07 -2.59 -6.62
CA PRO A 135 -13.03 -3.32 -5.90
C PRO A 135 -12.96 -4.79 -6.26
N ILE A 136 -14.06 -5.43 -6.64
CA ILE A 136 -14.07 -6.86 -7.00
C ILE A 136 -13.35 -7.10 -8.33
N HIS A 137 -13.57 -6.25 -9.32
CA HIS A 137 -12.83 -6.30 -10.57
C HIS A 137 -11.32 -6.14 -10.35
N VAL A 138 -10.94 -5.16 -9.52
CA VAL A 138 -9.52 -4.94 -9.18
C VAL A 138 -8.91 -6.14 -8.48
N LEU A 139 -9.61 -6.76 -7.52
CA LEU A 139 -9.13 -7.96 -6.83
C LEU A 139 -8.93 -9.14 -7.79
N ARG A 140 -9.82 -9.33 -8.77
CA ARG A 140 -9.66 -10.36 -9.82
C ARG A 140 -8.44 -10.10 -10.71
N ARG A 141 -8.19 -8.83 -11.07
CA ARG A 141 -6.98 -8.44 -11.82
C ARG A 141 -5.71 -8.74 -11.02
N ILE A 142 -5.67 -8.29 -9.77
CA ILE A 142 -4.54 -8.53 -8.86
C ILE A 142 -4.27 -10.03 -8.73
N ALA A 143 -5.29 -10.85 -8.54
CA ALA A 143 -5.12 -12.28 -8.38
C ALA A 143 -4.50 -12.94 -9.63
N ARG A 144 -4.88 -12.50 -10.84
CA ARG A 144 -4.26 -12.99 -12.10
C ARG A 144 -2.81 -12.59 -12.23
N MET A 145 -2.42 -11.43 -11.71
CA MET A 145 -1.06 -10.91 -11.75
C MET A 145 -0.15 -11.46 -10.62
N THR A 146 -0.75 -12.04 -9.56
CA THR A 146 -0.01 -12.56 -8.40
C THR A 146 0.53 -13.96 -8.68
N ARG A 147 1.84 -14.15 -8.53
CA ARG A 147 2.50 -15.48 -8.62
C ARG A 147 2.57 -16.18 -7.27
N LYS A 148 2.86 -15.47 -6.19
CA LYS A 148 3.08 -16.07 -4.86
C LYS A 148 2.16 -15.48 -3.80
N ARG A 149 2.23 -14.16 -3.58
CA ARG A 149 1.58 -13.53 -2.43
C ARG A 149 0.98 -12.18 -2.76
N PHE A 150 -0.27 -12.00 -2.36
CA PHE A 150 -0.95 -10.72 -2.33
C PHE A 150 -1.14 -10.25 -0.90
N ILE A 151 -0.81 -9.00 -0.62
CA ILE A 151 -0.92 -8.38 0.70
C ILE A 151 -1.79 -7.13 0.59
N MET A 152 -2.85 -7.09 1.39
CA MET A 152 -3.78 -5.98 1.40
C MET A 152 -3.98 -5.46 2.82
N GLU A 153 -3.91 -4.14 3.01
CA GLU A 153 -4.32 -3.48 4.24
C GLU A 153 -5.57 -2.65 3.99
N PHE A 154 -6.58 -2.80 4.85
CA PHE A 154 -7.86 -2.13 4.69
C PHE A 154 -8.50 -1.74 6.02
N PRO A 155 -9.31 -0.66 6.05
CA PRO A 155 -10.09 -0.27 7.21
C PRO A 155 -11.23 -1.27 7.45
N THR A 156 -11.54 -1.52 8.72
CA THR A 156 -12.72 -2.27 9.16
C THR A 156 -13.74 -1.32 9.79
N PHE A 157 -14.88 -1.86 10.20
CA PHE A 157 -15.90 -1.12 10.94
C PHE A 157 -15.41 -0.53 12.27
N LYS A 158 -14.19 -0.88 12.71
CA LYS A 158 -13.53 -0.33 13.92
C LYS A 158 -12.64 0.87 13.63
N ASP A 159 -12.42 1.23 12.36
CA ASP A 159 -11.62 2.41 12.03
C ASP A 159 -12.44 3.69 12.26
N ARG A 160 -12.15 4.39 13.37
CA ARG A 160 -12.89 5.58 13.79
C ARG A 160 -12.79 6.76 12.82
N ARG A 161 -11.86 6.75 11.89
CA ARG A 161 -11.73 7.80 10.87
C ARG A 161 -12.90 7.78 9.91
N TYR A 162 -13.48 6.61 9.72
CA TYR A 162 -14.69 6.44 8.96
C TYR A 162 -15.84 6.48 9.96
N LYS A 163 -16.50 7.62 10.09
CA LYS A 163 -17.64 7.87 10.99
C LYS A 163 -18.86 7.03 10.57
N ILE A 164 -18.72 5.72 10.59
CA ILE A 164 -19.86 4.84 10.50
C ILE A 164 -20.54 4.97 11.86
N ASN A 165 -21.77 5.46 11.90
CA ASN A 165 -22.58 5.63 13.11
C ASN A 165 -23.01 4.26 13.69
N THR A 166 -22.06 3.36 13.82
CA THR A 166 -22.22 2.10 14.53
C THR A 166 -21.61 2.30 15.89
N GLY A 167 -22.39 2.22 16.94
CA GLY A 167 -21.86 2.24 18.30
C GLY A 167 -20.66 1.28 18.42
N ILE A 168 -19.69 1.61 19.29
CA ILE A 168 -18.41 0.87 19.46
C ILE A 168 -18.63 -0.65 19.62
N PHE A 169 -19.74 -1.04 20.18
CA PHE A 169 -20.12 -2.45 20.41
C PHE A 169 -20.40 -3.21 19.09
N TRP A 170 -21.08 -2.60 18.15
CA TRP A 170 -21.51 -3.25 16.89
C TRP A 170 -20.36 -3.49 15.91
N GLY A 171 -19.31 -2.69 15.92
CA GLY A 171 -18.15 -2.87 15.04
C GLY A 171 -17.50 -4.25 15.15
N SER A 172 -17.50 -4.86 16.35
CA SER A 172 -16.95 -6.20 16.56
C SER A 172 -17.85 -7.31 16.01
N ILE A 173 -19.16 -7.10 16.03
CA ILE A 173 -20.15 -8.02 15.44
C ILE A 173 -20.09 -7.93 13.91
N TYR A 174 -20.06 -6.72 13.37
CA TYR A 174 -19.98 -6.52 11.91
C TYR A 174 -18.74 -7.10 11.27
N ASP A 175 -17.60 -7.06 11.96
CA ASP A 175 -16.36 -7.66 11.46
C ASP A 175 -16.45 -9.20 11.30
N ARG A 176 -17.40 -9.86 12.00
CA ARG A 176 -17.64 -11.31 11.94
C ARG A 176 -18.66 -11.73 10.89
N LEU A 177 -19.41 -10.79 10.35
CA LEU A 177 -20.41 -11.03 9.30
C LEU A 177 -19.81 -10.69 7.94
N SER A 178 -20.28 -11.32 6.87
CA SER A 178 -19.90 -10.97 5.48
C SER A 178 -20.60 -9.69 5.04
N LEU A 179 -20.09 -8.54 5.52
CA LEU A 179 -20.72 -7.24 5.28
C LEU A 179 -19.81 -6.34 4.44
N ILE A 180 -20.44 -5.65 3.51
CA ILE A 180 -19.87 -4.54 2.75
C ILE A 180 -20.76 -3.32 3.02
N TYR A 181 -20.15 -2.27 3.57
CA TYR A 181 -20.82 -0.99 3.76
C TYR A 181 -20.47 -0.07 2.61
N VAL A 182 -21.49 0.52 2.01
CA VAL A 182 -21.36 1.54 0.97
C VAL A 182 -21.43 2.90 1.63
N GLY A 183 -20.28 3.59 1.69
CA GLY A 183 -20.20 4.94 2.25
C GLY A 183 -20.54 5.99 1.24
N CYS A 184 -21.41 6.94 1.62
CA CYS A 184 -21.59 8.16 0.86
C CYS A 184 -20.70 9.24 1.44
N GLN A 185 -19.75 9.76 0.66
CA GLN A 185 -18.88 10.84 1.12
C GLN A 185 -19.33 12.18 0.57
N THR A 186 -19.23 13.19 1.43
CA THR A 186 -19.53 14.58 1.11
C THR A 186 -18.43 15.30 0.35
N SER A 187 -17.26 14.69 0.18
CA SER A 187 -16.13 15.27 -0.55
C SER A 187 -15.66 14.38 -1.69
N PRO A 188 -15.73 14.85 -2.95
CA PRO A 188 -15.24 14.11 -4.11
C PRO A 188 -13.74 13.81 -4.10
N SER A 189 -12.95 14.55 -3.31
CA SER A 189 -11.48 14.45 -3.28
C SER A 189 -10.93 13.36 -2.37
N VAL A 190 -11.76 12.79 -1.49
CA VAL A 190 -11.37 11.75 -0.51
C VAL A 190 -12.34 10.56 -0.61
N GLY A 191 -12.72 10.21 -1.83
CA GLY A 191 -13.75 9.23 -2.12
C GLY A 191 -13.54 7.87 -1.47
N GLN A 192 -14.17 7.66 -0.31
CA GLN A 192 -14.37 6.32 0.21
C GLN A 192 -15.69 5.81 -0.30
N THR A 193 -15.68 4.64 -0.93
CA THR A 193 -16.90 4.00 -1.47
C THR A 193 -17.32 2.82 -0.62
N TYR A 194 -16.37 2.04 -0.09
CA TYR A 194 -16.69 0.77 0.55
C TYR A 194 -15.89 0.53 1.83
N ILE A 195 -16.53 -0.09 2.85
CA ILE A 195 -15.83 -0.72 3.97
C ILE A 195 -16.20 -2.19 3.98
N PHE A 196 -15.18 -3.02 4.02
CA PHE A 196 -15.31 -4.46 4.07
C PHE A 196 -15.10 -4.97 5.49
N SER A 197 -15.96 -5.90 5.92
CA SER A 197 -15.61 -6.72 7.08
C SER A 197 -14.48 -7.69 6.70
N PRO A 198 -13.63 -8.11 7.66
CA PRO A 198 -12.62 -9.14 7.41
C PRO A 198 -13.25 -10.43 6.88
N HIS A 199 -14.44 -10.79 7.37
CA HIS A 199 -15.17 -11.98 6.91
C HIS A 199 -15.62 -11.84 5.44
N ALA A 200 -16.09 -10.66 5.01
CA ALA A 200 -16.45 -10.41 3.62
C ALA A 200 -15.25 -10.58 2.67
N ILE A 201 -14.08 -10.03 3.04
CA ILE A 201 -12.84 -10.20 2.25
C ILE A 201 -12.47 -11.66 2.13
N ARG A 202 -12.52 -12.43 3.23
CA ARG A 202 -12.25 -13.89 3.18
C ARG A 202 -13.25 -14.60 2.27
N THR A 203 -14.54 -14.30 2.42
CA THR A 203 -15.59 -14.92 1.60
C THR A 203 -15.38 -14.65 0.12
N ILE A 204 -15.05 -13.41 -0.25
CA ILE A 204 -14.79 -13.03 -1.65
C ILE A 204 -13.55 -13.78 -2.17
N LEU A 205 -12.41 -13.65 -1.49
CA LEU A 205 -11.13 -14.10 -2.05
C LEU A 205 -10.96 -15.62 -2.04
N ILE A 206 -11.53 -16.32 -1.08
CA ILE A 206 -11.33 -17.75 -0.86
C ILE A 206 -12.57 -18.56 -1.25
N ASN A 207 -13.72 -18.22 -0.67
CA ASN A 207 -14.89 -19.09 -0.76
C ASN A 207 -15.67 -18.89 -2.07
N HIS A 208 -15.85 -17.66 -2.50
CA HIS A 208 -16.67 -17.32 -3.67
C HIS A 208 -15.85 -17.30 -4.96
N GLU A 209 -14.83 -16.47 -5.01
CA GLU A 209 -14.03 -16.26 -6.23
C GLU A 209 -12.87 -17.24 -6.37
N GLN A 210 -12.49 -17.94 -5.29
CA GLN A 210 -11.38 -18.91 -5.25
C GLN A 210 -10.07 -18.37 -5.85
N LEU A 211 -9.78 -17.08 -5.59
CA LEU A 211 -8.65 -16.38 -6.18
C LEU A 211 -7.30 -16.79 -5.57
N PHE A 212 -7.32 -17.24 -4.31
CA PHE A 212 -6.14 -17.65 -3.55
C PHE A 212 -6.42 -18.94 -2.77
N ARG A 213 -5.35 -19.70 -2.49
CA ARG A 213 -5.43 -20.97 -1.72
C ARG A 213 -5.68 -20.71 -0.24
N SER A 214 -5.05 -19.66 0.29
CA SER A 214 -5.13 -19.34 1.70
C SER A 214 -5.17 -17.86 1.97
N ILE A 215 -5.72 -17.48 3.12
CA ILE A 215 -5.71 -16.11 3.62
C ILE A 215 -5.47 -16.10 5.12
N ARG A 216 -4.50 -15.31 5.55
CA ARG A 216 -4.22 -15.01 6.96
C ARG A 216 -4.57 -13.55 7.24
N MET A 217 -5.40 -13.33 8.26
CA MET A 217 -5.80 -12.00 8.71
C MET A 217 -5.03 -11.61 9.97
N ILE A 218 -4.37 -10.46 9.94
CA ILE A 218 -3.55 -9.97 11.05
C ILE A 218 -4.00 -8.55 11.39
N LYS A 219 -4.01 -8.19 12.68
CA LYS A 219 -4.24 -6.80 13.07
C LYS A 219 -3.14 -5.91 12.53
N SER A 220 -3.52 -4.83 11.87
CA SER A 220 -2.55 -3.82 11.46
C SER A 220 -2.01 -3.05 12.66
N PRO A 221 -0.76 -2.57 12.63
CA PRO A 221 -0.27 -1.55 13.55
C PRO A 221 -1.11 -0.27 13.53
N ILE A 222 -1.82 -0.01 12.44
CA ILE A 222 -2.78 1.09 12.36
C ILE A 222 -4.10 0.64 12.98
N LYS A 223 -4.53 1.36 14.03
CA LYS A 223 -5.76 1.05 14.75
C LYS A 223 -6.99 1.01 13.83
N GLY A 224 -7.80 -0.04 13.98
CA GLY A 224 -9.03 -0.23 13.21
C GLY A 224 -8.81 -0.83 11.81
N ARG A 225 -7.60 -1.26 11.48
CA ARG A 225 -7.27 -1.89 10.19
C ARG A 225 -6.84 -3.34 10.36
N ILE A 226 -6.99 -4.08 9.28
CA ILE A 226 -6.57 -5.46 9.13
C ILE A 226 -5.62 -5.57 7.94
N ILE A 227 -4.63 -6.45 8.05
CA ILE A 227 -3.78 -6.89 6.95
C ILE A 227 -4.24 -8.29 6.57
N ALA A 228 -4.58 -8.49 5.30
CA ALA A 228 -4.84 -9.78 4.69
C ALA A 228 -3.62 -10.20 3.88
N ILE A 229 -3.08 -11.37 4.16
CA ILE A 229 -1.98 -12.01 3.44
C ILE A 229 -2.57 -13.22 2.73
N CYS A 230 -2.57 -13.20 1.41
CA CYS A 230 -3.16 -14.22 0.54
C CYS A 230 -2.07 -14.93 -0.25
N ASP A 231 -2.02 -16.24 -0.18
CA ASP A 231 -1.04 -17.07 -0.90
C ASP A 231 -1.72 -17.80 -2.08
N LYS A 232 -0.99 -17.89 -3.21
CA LYS A 232 -1.37 -18.66 -4.42
C LYS A 232 -1.19 -20.15 -4.25
#